data_37f0964c6d1a409c1c049d9859e5e0bc
#
_entry.id   37f0964c6d1a409c1c049d9859e5e0bc
#
_cell.length_a   1.000
_cell.length_b   1.000
_cell.length_c   1.000
_cell.angle_alpha   90.00
_cell.angle_beta   90.00
_cell.angle_gamma   90.00
#
_symmetry.space_group_name_H-M   'P 1'
#
loop_
_entity.id
_entity.type
_entity.pdbx_description
1 polymer ?
#
loop_
_entity_poly.entity_id
_entity_poly.type
_entity_poly.pdbx_seq_one_letter_code
_entity_poly.pdbx_strand_id
1 'polypeptide(L)'
;GDILFRPTTLKPDLTAESICRPANFSHKDERASAGYYSVILKDEGIKAELTATTHTGMHRYTFPSGKPVTIIVDLAHLLDNEYIYEAELERTTSNEIVGMRRTRGWTDNQYVYFAAQFSEPFQTVEFVQDKKIVSAETKQVGTDLQAILTFADKDGEPIIAKVGLSLVSVDNARKNLAEEVKDFNFDAVCAAARNDWEQALSSITVEGGGTDDLKNFYTAIYHAMVVPNVVSDVNGEYRRHNMQIGQLPKGKMQYSTFSLWDTFRAWNPLMTL
;
A
#
# COMPACT_ATOMS: atom_id res chain seq x y z
N GLY A 1 -0.76 8.49 -3.21
CA GLY A 1 -1.36 7.27 -2.77
C GLY A 1 -2.68 6.99 -3.42
N ASP A 2 -2.70 5.93 -4.24
CA ASP A 2 -3.90 5.59 -5.00
C ASP A 2 -4.96 4.89 -4.16
N ILE A 3 -4.58 4.22 -3.08
CA ILE A 3 -5.50 3.47 -2.22
C ILE A 3 -5.13 3.77 -0.77
N LEU A 4 -6.01 4.44 -0.05
CA LEU A 4 -5.79 4.77 1.35
C LEU A 4 -6.51 3.77 2.26
N PHE A 5 -5.78 3.18 3.21
CA PHE A 5 -6.30 2.39 4.32
C PHE A 5 -6.20 3.21 5.60
N ARG A 6 -7.32 3.56 6.20
CA ARG A 6 -7.39 4.36 7.42
C ARG A 6 -8.04 3.55 8.56
N PRO A 7 -7.26 3.02 9.51
CA PRO A 7 -7.84 2.42 10.72
C PRO A 7 -8.41 3.52 11.63
N THR A 8 -9.57 3.29 12.23
CA THR A 8 -10.23 4.25 13.12
C THR A 8 -11.07 3.57 14.19
N THR A 9 -11.14 4.17 15.36
CA THR A 9 -12.08 3.82 16.44
C THR A 9 -13.30 4.75 16.45
N LEU A 10 -13.31 5.76 15.58
CA LEU A 10 -14.38 6.75 15.50
C LEU A 10 -15.39 6.35 14.43
N LYS A 11 -16.64 6.74 14.67
CA LYS A 11 -17.65 6.63 13.62
C LYS A 11 -17.29 7.58 12.47
N PRO A 12 -17.22 7.10 11.22
CA PRO A 12 -16.95 7.95 10.06
C PRO A 12 -18.00 9.06 9.93
N ASP A 13 -17.53 10.28 9.69
CA ASP A 13 -18.39 11.46 9.49
C ASP A 13 -18.54 11.74 8.00
N LEU A 14 -19.68 11.34 7.46
CA LEU A 14 -20.00 11.50 6.04
C LEU A 14 -20.23 12.97 5.62
N THR A 15 -20.37 13.89 6.59
CA THR A 15 -20.52 15.32 6.30
C THR A 15 -19.20 16.07 6.20
N ALA A 16 -18.11 15.45 6.68
CA ALA A 16 -16.77 16.02 6.60
C ALA A 16 -16.29 16.14 5.14
N GLU A 17 -15.29 16.97 4.90
CA GLU A 17 -14.63 17.09 3.60
C GLU A 17 -14.03 15.74 3.16
N SER A 18 -13.43 15.02 4.10
CA SER A 18 -12.99 13.64 3.92
C SER A 18 -13.46 12.78 5.08
N ILE A 19 -13.94 11.58 4.81
CA ILE A 19 -14.27 10.60 5.86
C ILE A 19 -13.02 10.04 6.54
N CYS A 20 -11.88 10.12 5.87
CA CYS A 20 -10.56 9.76 6.40
C CYS A 20 -9.92 10.94 7.12
N ARG A 21 -10.27 11.16 8.37
CA ARG A 21 -9.70 12.25 9.17
C ARG A 21 -8.20 12.04 9.38
N PRO A 22 -7.37 13.10 9.28
CA PRO A 22 -5.99 13.05 9.73
C PRO A 22 -5.92 12.66 11.21
N ALA A 23 -4.86 11.98 11.61
CA ALA A 23 -4.57 11.67 12.98
C ALA A 23 -3.28 12.37 13.43
N ASN A 24 -3.27 12.84 14.68
CA ASN A 24 -2.06 13.36 15.29
C ASN A 24 -1.09 12.20 15.60
N PHE A 25 0.19 12.41 15.36
CA PHE A 25 1.25 11.48 15.75
C PHE A 25 2.46 12.22 16.30
N SER A 26 3.47 11.51 16.76
CA SER A 26 4.72 12.07 17.21
C SER A 26 5.89 11.25 16.70
N HIS A 27 6.95 11.89 16.25
CA HIS A 27 8.19 11.21 15.88
C HIS A 27 8.82 10.39 17.01
N LYS A 28 8.44 10.63 18.28
CA LYS A 28 8.86 9.79 19.41
C LYS A 28 8.22 8.40 19.38
N ASP A 29 7.02 8.31 18.78
CA ASP A 29 6.22 7.09 18.67
C ASP A 29 6.22 6.54 17.24
N GLU A 30 7.10 7.07 16.40
CA GLU A 30 7.32 6.66 15.01
C GLU A 30 8.63 5.87 14.91
N ARG A 31 8.63 4.82 14.11
CA ARG A 31 9.83 4.05 13.78
C ARG A 31 9.83 3.74 12.30
N ALA A 32 10.95 4.02 11.64
CA ALA A 32 11.17 3.71 10.23
C ALA A 32 12.52 3.02 10.07
N SER A 33 12.54 1.96 9.29
CA SER A 33 13.75 1.30 8.79
C SER A 33 13.44 0.69 7.43
N ALA A 34 14.45 0.33 6.66
CA ALA A 34 14.24 -0.38 5.42
C ALA A 34 13.36 -1.63 5.67
N GLY A 35 12.26 -1.76 4.92
CA GLY A 35 11.29 -2.84 5.03
C GLY A 35 10.29 -2.75 6.19
N TYR A 36 10.32 -1.72 7.03
CA TYR A 36 9.39 -1.59 8.16
C TYR A 36 9.09 -0.13 8.53
N TYR A 37 7.81 0.14 8.80
CA TYR A 37 7.34 1.39 9.36
C TYR A 37 6.32 1.14 10.47
N SER A 38 6.33 1.96 11.52
CA SER A 38 5.26 1.97 12.52
C SER A 38 5.03 3.36 13.10
N VAL A 39 3.78 3.60 13.50
CA VAL A 39 3.36 4.86 14.13
C VAL A 39 2.18 4.60 15.08
N ILE A 40 2.06 5.45 16.12
CA ILE A 40 0.87 5.49 16.98
C ILE A 40 0.01 6.69 16.56
N LEU A 41 -1.22 6.41 16.14
CA LEU A 41 -2.25 7.40 15.86
C LEU A 41 -2.83 7.86 17.20
N LYS A 42 -2.33 8.99 17.73
CA LYS A 42 -2.53 9.41 19.14
C LYS A 42 -3.96 9.68 19.50
N ASP A 43 -4.75 10.24 18.60
CA ASP A 43 -6.13 10.62 18.86
C ASP A 43 -7.01 9.41 19.19
N GLU A 44 -6.60 8.25 18.71
CA GLU A 44 -7.37 7.01 18.79
C GLU A 44 -6.60 5.87 19.48
N GLY A 45 -5.32 6.06 19.76
CA GLY A 45 -4.45 5.05 20.39
C GLY A 45 -4.15 3.83 19.52
N ILE A 46 -4.37 3.93 18.22
CA ILE A 46 -4.14 2.82 17.27
C ILE A 46 -2.66 2.75 16.91
N LYS A 47 -2.05 1.57 17.04
CA LYS A 47 -0.72 1.31 16.48
C LYS A 47 -0.88 0.77 15.05
N ALA A 48 -0.29 1.45 14.09
CA ALA A 48 -0.19 1.00 12.70
C ALA A 48 1.24 0.55 12.41
N GLU A 49 1.40 -0.65 11.86
CA GLU A 49 2.68 -1.23 11.44
C GLU A 49 2.56 -1.67 9.98
N LEU A 50 3.57 -1.36 9.18
CA LEU A 50 3.57 -1.59 7.74
C LEU A 50 4.87 -2.29 7.33
N THR A 51 4.75 -3.26 6.44
CA THR A 51 5.85 -3.87 5.68
C THR A 51 5.37 -4.21 4.28
N ALA A 52 6.26 -4.56 3.38
CA ALA A 52 5.89 -4.87 2.00
C ALA A 52 6.85 -5.88 1.37
N THR A 53 6.34 -6.59 0.38
CA THR A 53 7.08 -7.31 -0.65
C THR A 53 7.10 -6.49 -1.94
N THR A 54 7.42 -7.10 -3.08
CA THR A 54 7.47 -6.40 -4.37
C THR A 54 6.11 -5.84 -4.81
N HIS A 55 5.03 -6.62 -4.63
CA HIS A 55 3.68 -6.25 -5.08
C HIS A 55 2.65 -6.24 -3.96
N THR A 56 3.02 -6.63 -2.74
CA THR A 56 2.06 -6.79 -1.65
C THR A 56 2.47 -5.97 -0.44
N GLY A 57 1.58 -5.07 0.01
CA GLY A 57 1.69 -4.41 1.32
C GLY A 57 1.08 -5.27 2.41
N MET A 58 1.74 -5.36 3.57
CA MET A 58 1.14 -5.89 4.79
C MET A 58 0.98 -4.81 5.83
N HIS A 59 -0.21 -4.75 6.41
CA HIS A 59 -0.56 -3.83 7.47
C HIS A 59 -0.94 -4.62 8.72
N ARG A 60 -0.47 -4.18 9.89
CA ARG A 60 -0.90 -4.69 11.18
C ARG A 60 -1.44 -3.52 12.00
N TYR A 61 -2.71 -3.57 12.35
CA TYR A 61 -3.39 -2.53 13.11
C TYR A 61 -3.80 -3.06 14.48
N THR A 62 -3.22 -2.52 15.55
CA THR A 62 -3.60 -2.85 16.93
C THR A 62 -4.50 -1.74 17.47
N PHE A 63 -5.74 -2.09 17.78
CA PHE A 63 -6.74 -1.18 18.32
C PHE A 63 -6.77 -1.28 19.85
N PRO A 64 -7.10 -0.17 20.57
CA PRO A 64 -7.37 -0.26 22.00
C PRO A 64 -8.60 -1.17 22.27
N SER A 65 -8.50 -2.05 23.27
CA SER A 65 -9.60 -2.93 23.70
C SER A 65 -10.85 -2.14 24.09
N GLY A 66 -12.03 -2.67 23.78
CA GLY A 66 -13.33 -2.06 24.07
C GLY A 66 -13.67 -0.86 23.17
N LYS A 67 -12.97 -0.68 22.05
CA LYS A 67 -13.25 0.36 21.06
C LYS A 67 -13.74 -0.23 19.75
N PRO A 68 -14.50 0.53 18.94
CA PRO A 68 -14.83 0.11 17.59
C PRO A 68 -13.58 -0.20 16.78
N VAL A 69 -13.62 -1.28 16.01
CA VAL A 69 -12.53 -1.72 15.11
C VAL A 69 -12.99 -1.50 13.68
N THR A 70 -12.53 -0.41 13.07
CA THR A 70 -12.97 -0.01 11.73
C THR A 70 -11.76 0.30 10.86
N ILE A 71 -11.81 -0.13 9.60
CA ILE A 71 -10.84 0.24 8.57
C ILE A 71 -11.62 0.84 7.41
N ILE A 72 -11.28 2.06 7.02
CA ILE A 72 -11.82 2.71 5.84
C ILE A 72 -10.86 2.46 4.67
N VAL A 73 -11.39 1.95 3.56
CA VAL A 73 -10.67 1.88 2.27
C VAL A 73 -11.20 3.03 1.42
N ASP A 74 -10.33 3.99 1.13
CA ASP A 74 -10.71 5.23 0.44
C ASP A 74 -10.03 5.32 -0.91
N LEU A 75 -10.83 5.29 -1.98
CA LEU A 75 -10.39 5.48 -3.36
C LEU A 75 -10.61 6.92 -3.86
N ALA A 76 -11.26 7.78 -3.06
CA ALA A 76 -11.45 9.19 -3.37
C ALA A 76 -10.27 10.06 -2.90
N HIS A 77 -9.38 9.52 -2.06
CA HIS A 77 -8.20 10.26 -1.58
C HIS A 77 -7.28 10.65 -2.74
N LEU A 78 -6.98 11.93 -2.83
CA LEU A 78 -6.11 12.51 -3.86
C LEU A 78 -4.84 13.07 -3.22
N LEU A 79 -3.73 12.93 -3.93
CA LEU A 79 -2.50 13.67 -3.70
C LEU A 79 -2.40 14.74 -4.80
N ASP A 80 -2.42 16.03 -4.37
CA ASP A 80 -2.26 17.17 -5.28
C ASP A 80 -3.32 17.23 -6.41
N ASN A 81 -2.95 17.58 -7.61
CA ASN A 81 -3.84 17.84 -8.77
C ASN A 81 -4.24 16.57 -9.55
N GLU A 82 -4.42 15.45 -8.88
CA GLU A 82 -4.92 14.23 -9.51
C GLU A 82 -6.42 14.33 -9.82
N TYR A 83 -6.87 13.58 -10.82
CA TYR A 83 -8.27 13.43 -11.18
C TYR A 83 -8.64 11.95 -11.28
N ILE A 84 -9.75 11.57 -10.67
CA ILE A 84 -10.27 10.21 -10.72
C ILE A 84 -11.26 10.11 -11.86
N TYR A 85 -10.96 9.26 -12.84
CA TYR A 85 -11.89 8.93 -13.92
C TYR A 85 -12.92 7.90 -13.47
N GLU A 86 -12.46 6.91 -12.70
CA GLU A 86 -13.25 5.76 -12.30
C GLU A 86 -12.63 5.09 -11.08
N ALA A 87 -13.47 4.64 -10.16
CA ALA A 87 -13.10 3.76 -9.06
C ALA A 87 -14.15 2.64 -8.92
N GLU A 88 -13.70 1.49 -8.47
CA GLU A 88 -14.54 0.32 -8.27
C GLU A 88 -14.15 -0.35 -6.96
N LEU A 89 -15.13 -0.74 -6.15
CA LEU A 89 -14.98 -1.52 -4.93
C LEU A 89 -15.95 -2.69 -4.94
N GLU A 90 -15.49 -3.87 -4.55
CA GLU A 90 -16.30 -5.08 -4.47
C GLU A 90 -15.92 -5.91 -3.26
N ARG A 91 -16.91 -6.32 -2.44
CA ARG A 91 -16.73 -7.35 -1.43
C ARG A 91 -16.94 -8.72 -2.07
N THR A 92 -15.90 -9.52 -2.13
CA THR A 92 -15.91 -10.83 -2.79
C THR A 92 -16.08 -11.99 -1.82
N THR A 93 -15.60 -11.84 -0.58
CA THR A 93 -15.76 -12.86 0.48
C THR A 93 -16.09 -12.22 1.83
N SER A 94 -16.13 -13.01 2.88
CA SER A 94 -16.31 -12.49 4.25
C SER A 94 -15.13 -11.68 4.77
N ASN A 95 -13.95 -11.77 4.14
CA ASN A 95 -12.73 -11.09 4.57
C ASN A 95 -11.87 -10.57 3.40
N GLU A 96 -12.44 -10.46 2.19
CA GLU A 96 -11.76 -9.88 1.03
C GLU A 96 -12.58 -8.76 0.40
N ILE A 97 -11.93 -7.64 0.15
CA ILE A 97 -12.40 -6.55 -0.70
C ILE A 97 -11.40 -6.34 -1.84
N VAL A 98 -11.91 -6.14 -3.04
CA VAL A 98 -11.12 -5.84 -4.22
C VAL A 98 -11.57 -4.53 -4.85
N GLY A 99 -10.76 -3.98 -5.70
CA GLY A 99 -11.16 -2.79 -6.43
C GLY A 99 -10.12 -2.32 -7.42
N MET A 100 -10.46 -1.22 -8.03
CA MET A 100 -9.56 -0.52 -8.92
C MET A 100 -9.78 1.00 -8.86
N ARG A 101 -8.79 1.73 -9.28
CA ARG A 101 -8.84 3.16 -9.48
C ARG A 101 -8.12 3.52 -10.77
N ARG A 102 -8.78 4.35 -11.59
CA ARG A 102 -8.19 4.96 -12.77
C ARG A 102 -8.06 6.46 -12.56
N THR A 103 -6.85 6.95 -12.65
CA THR A 103 -6.54 8.36 -12.39
C THR A 103 -5.78 9.02 -13.54
N ARG A 104 -5.76 10.34 -13.49
CA ARG A 104 -4.87 11.21 -14.24
C ARG A 104 -4.08 12.05 -13.24
N GLY A 105 -2.81 12.17 -13.47
CA GLY A 105 -1.89 13.01 -12.72
C GLY A 105 -0.63 13.23 -13.55
N TRP A 106 0.49 12.69 -13.13
CA TRP A 106 1.73 12.67 -13.93
C TRP A 106 1.58 11.90 -15.25
N THR A 107 0.69 10.91 -15.29
CA THR A 107 0.32 10.20 -16.50
C THR A 107 -1.14 10.47 -16.84
N ASP A 108 -1.50 10.40 -18.13
CA ASP A 108 -2.87 10.60 -18.56
C ASP A 108 -3.82 9.47 -18.16
N ASN A 109 -3.28 8.27 -17.93
CA ASN A 109 -4.04 7.10 -17.55
C ASN A 109 -3.20 6.20 -16.64
N GLN A 110 -3.50 6.22 -15.36
CA GLN A 110 -2.93 5.29 -14.38
C GLN A 110 -4.03 4.36 -13.89
N TYR A 111 -3.81 3.06 -14.02
CA TYR A 111 -4.69 2.03 -13.48
C TYR A 111 -3.99 1.36 -12.30
N VAL A 112 -4.65 1.28 -11.17
CA VAL A 112 -4.21 0.51 -10.01
C VAL A 112 -5.35 -0.39 -9.59
N TYR A 113 -5.10 -1.69 -9.62
CA TYR A 113 -6.00 -2.73 -9.14
C TYR A 113 -5.46 -3.29 -7.84
N PHE A 114 -6.34 -3.68 -6.94
CA PHE A 114 -5.93 -4.28 -5.68
C PHE A 114 -6.84 -5.43 -5.26
N ALA A 115 -6.28 -6.33 -4.43
CA ALA A 115 -6.98 -7.32 -3.67
C ALA A 115 -6.51 -7.26 -2.22
N ALA A 116 -7.42 -6.94 -1.29
CA ALA A 116 -7.12 -6.82 0.13
C ALA A 116 -7.82 -7.93 0.91
N GLN A 117 -7.03 -8.79 1.57
CA GLN A 117 -7.50 -9.85 2.46
C GLN A 117 -7.16 -9.50 3.90
N PHE A 118 -8.11 -9.77 4.79
CA PHE A 118 -7.98 -9.48 6.21
C PHE A 118 -7.92 -10.77 7.04
N SER A 119 -7.19 -10.73 8.16
CA SER A 119 -7.08 -11.89 9.07
C SER A 119 -8.40 -12.27 9.72
N GLU A 120 -9.34 -11.33 9.77
CA GLU A 120 -10.64 -11.49 10.40
C GLU A 120 -11.77 -11.20 9.41
N PRO A 121 -12.93 -11.87 9.58
CA PRO A 121 -14.11 -11.58 8.77
C PRO A 121 -14.71 -10.22 9.14
N PHE A 122 -15.30 -9.55 8.15
CA PHE A 122 -16.08 -8.33 8.35
C PHE A 122 -17.34 -8.64 9.16
N GLN A 123 -17.63 -7.82 10.17
CA GLN A 123 -18.96 -7.76 10.77
C GLN A 123 -19.93 -7.03 9.84
N THR A 124 -19.51 -5.86 9.33
CA THR A 124 -20.26 -5.12 8.32
C THR A 124 -19.34 -4.55 7.26
N VAL A 125 -19.89 -4.37 6.05
CA VAL A 125 -19.27 -3.61 4.96
C VAL A 125 -20.31 -2.62 4.46
N GLU A 126 -19.98 -1.34 4.55
CA GLU A 126 -20.81 -0.25 4.03
C GLU A 126 -20.02 0.47 2.94
N PHE A 127 -20.61 0.62 1.75
CA PHE A 127 -20.04 1.46 0.72
C PHE A 127 -20.55 2.88 0.86
N VAL A 128 -19.67 3.84 0.61
CA VAL A 128 -19.97 5.27 0.60
C VAL A 128 -19.67 5.80 -0.78
N GLN A 129 -20.63 6.47 -1.36
CA GLN A 129 -20.50 7.18 -2.64
C GLN A 129 -21.10 8.56 -2.50
N ASP A 130 -20.36 9.59 -2.93
CA ASP A 130 -20.80 10.98 -2.85
C ASP A 130 -21.28 11.36 -1.44
N LYS A 131 -20.52 10.93 -0.41
CA LYS A 131 -20.78 11.14 1.02
C LYS A 131 -22.09 10.52 1.53
N LYS A 132 -22.61 9.49 0.87
CA LYS A 132 -23.80 8.76 1.29
C LYS A 132 -23.53 7.26 1.34
N ILE A 133 -24.05 6.60 2.36
CA ILE A 133 -24.08 5.13 2.37
C ILE A 133 -25.03 4.70 1.26
N VAL A 134 -24.49 3.89 0.33
CA VAL A 134 -25.26 3.27 -0.74
C VAL A 134 -25.65 1.85 -0.36
N SER A 135 -26.76 1.37 -0.92
CA SER A 135 -27.35 0.09 -0.53
C SER A 135 -26.40 -1.11 -0.74
N ALA A 136 -26.69 -2.17 0.00
CA ALA A 136 -25.89 -3.36 0.22
C ALA A 136 -25.60 -4.26 -1.01
N GLU A 137 -25.38 -3.69 -2.18
CA GLU A 137 -24.80 -4.41 -3.30
C GLU A 137 -23.34 -4.75 -2.98
N THR A 138 -22.88 -5.90 -3.47
CA THR A 138 -21.49 -6.35 -3.22
C THR A 138 -20.47 -5.53 -3.98
N LYS A 139 -20.89 -4.76 -5.00
CA LYS A 139 -20.03 -3.98 -5.90
C LYS A 139 -20.59 -2.57 -6.10
N GLN A 140 -19.69 -1.59 -6.09
CA GLN A 140 -19.97 -0.18 -6.37
C GLN A 140 -18.96 0.39 -7.38
N VAL A 141 -19.42 1.33 -8.20
CA VAL A 141 -18.60 2.06 -9.19
C VAL A 141 -18.89 3.55 -9.06
N GLY A 142 -17.85 4.38 -9.05
CA GLY A 142 -17.99 5.84 -8.92
C GLY A 142 -16.64 6.54 -8.99
N THR A 143 -16.62 7.83 -8.62
CA THR A 143 -15.37 8.63 -8.52
C THR A 143 -15.06 9.08 -7.11
N ASP A 144 -16.08 9.19 -6.24
CA ASP A 144 -15.96 9.46 -4.80
C ASP A 144 -16.47 8.21 -4.06
N LEU A 145 -15.59 7.20 -3.94
CA LEU A 145 -15.97 5.86 -3.50
C LEU A 145 -15.09 5.39 -2.35
N GLN A 146 -15.73 4.97 -1.25
CA GLN A 146 -15.08 4.40 -0.08
C GLN A 146 -15.82 3.15 0.41
N ALA A 147 -15.10 2.32 1.20
CA ALA A 147 -15.69 1.23 1.96
C ALA A 147 -15.36 1.39 3.45
N ILE A 148 -16.36 1.25 4.30
CA ILE A 148 -16.23 1.20 5.76
C ILE A 148 -16.35 -0.27 6.17
N LEU A 149 -15.24 -0.83 6.66
CA LEU A 149 -15.13 -2.22 7.08
C LEU A 149 -15.11 -2.25 8.60
N THR A 150 -16.09 -2.90 9.24
CA THR A 150 -16.07 -3.09 10.69
C THR A 150 -15.74 -4.53 11.05
N PHE A 151 -15.01 -4.70 12.16
CA PHE A 151 -14.55 -6.00 12.65
C PHE A 151 -14.99 -6.19 14.10
N ALA A 152 -14.97 -7.43 14.57
CA ALA A 152 -15.13 -7.72 15.99
C ALA A 152 -13.93 -7.19 16.79
N ASP A 153 -14.20 -6.58 17.94
CA ASP A 153 -13.15 -6.32 18.93
C ASP A 153 -12.66 -7.66 19.51
N LYS A 154 -11.36 -7.85 19.53
CA LYS A 154 -10.68 -9.04 20.05
C LYS A 154 -9.72 -8.68 21.19
N ASP A 155 -10.14 -7.78 22.06
CA ASP A 155 -9.38 -7.38 23.25
C ASP A 155 -7.95 -6.90 22.96
N GLY A 156 -7.79 -6.14 21.87
CA GLY A 156 -6.50 -5.59 21.47
C GLY A 156 -5.65 -6.51 20.55
N GLU A 157 -6.16 -7.69 20.18
CA GLU A 157 -5.52 -8.49 19.13
C GLU A 157 -5.54 -7.74 17.77
N PRO A 158 -4.44 -7.76 17.02
CA PRO A 158 -4.33 -6.95 15.81
C PRO A 158 -5.17 -7.50 14.66
N ILE A 159 -5.70 -6.59 13.84
CA ILE A 159 -6.19 -6.92 12.50
C ILE A 159 -5.02 -6.80 11.52
N ILE A 160 -4.78 -7.86 10.76
CA ILE A 160 -3.76 -7.87 9.71
C ILE A 160 -4.46 -7.81 8.36
N ALA A 161 -4.01 -6.88 7.51
CA ALA A 161 -4.42 -6.80 6.12
C ALA A 161 -3.22 -7.09 5.21
N LYS A 162 -3.42 -7.87 4.16
CA LYS A 162 -2.48 -8.06 3.07
C LYS A 162 -3.11 -7.58 1.78
N VAL A 163 -2.41 -6.67 1.09
CA VAL A 163 -2.94 -5.91 -0.05
C VAL A 163 -2.03 -6.15 -1.25
N GLY A 164 -2.45 -7.01 -2.14
CA GLY A 164 -1.79 -7.21 -3.43
C GLY A 164 -2.19 -6.12 -4.41
N LEU A 165 -1.23 -5.62 -5.18
CA LEU A 165 -1.40 -4.59 -6.20
C LEU A 165 -1.08 -5.14 -7.59
N SER A 166 -1.73 -4.59 -8.61
CA SER A 166 -1.42 -4.82 -10.02
C SER A 166 -1.79 -3.60 -10.87
N LEU A 167 -1.05 -3.37 -11.95
CA LEU A 167 -1.41 -2.36 -12.96
C LEU A 167 -2.24 -2.98 -14.12
N VAL A 168 -2.55 -4.27 -14.02
CA VAL A 168 -3.21 -5.03 -15.10
C VAL A 168 -4.65 -5.37 -14.74
N SER A 169 -4.87 -6.08 -13.63
CA SER A 169 -6.21 -6.55 -13.22
C SER A 169 -6.28 -6.94 -11.75
N VAL A 170 -7.50 -7.04 -11.21
CA VAL A 170 -7.77 -7.60 -9.86
C VAL A 170 -7.27 -9.05 -9.75
N ASP A 171 -7.44 -9.86 -10.79
CA ASP A 171 -6.96 -11.25 -10.77
C ASP A 171 -5.44 -11.34 -10.66
N ASN A 172 -4.72 -10.42 -11.29
CA ASN A 172 -3.28 -10.35 -11.14
C ASN A 172 -2.87 -9.82 -9.76
N ALA A 173 -3.60 -8.86 -9.19
CA ALA A 173 -3.38 -8.43 -7.81
C ALA A 173 -3.53 -9.60 -6.82
N ARG A 174 -4.51 -10.49 -7.03
CA ARG A 174 -4.66 -11.74 -6.25
C ARG A 174 -3.49 -12.71 -6.46
N LYS A 175 -3.03 -12.87 -7.71
CA LYS A 175 -1.87 -13.74 -8.00
C LYS A 175 -0.60 -13.22 -7.33
N ASN A 176 -0.35 -11.92 -7.41
CA ASN A 176 0.78 -11.27 -6.75
C ASN A 176 0.72 -11.51 -5.23
N LEU A 177 -0.43 -11.27 -4.62
CA LEU A 177 -0.65 -11.50 -3.20
C LEU A 177 -0.44 -12.97 -2.81
N ALA A 178 -1.01 -13.91 -3.56
CA ALA A 178 -0.93 -15.34 -3.25
C ALA A 178 0.48 -15.92 -3.41
N GLU A 179 1.26 -15.39 -4.37
CA GLU A 179 2.64 -15.82 -4.58
C GLU A 179 3.58 -15.30 -3.50
N GLU A 180 3.42 -14.03 -3.11
CA GLU A 180 4.37 -13.34 -2.23
C GLU A 180 4.04 -13.49 -0.74
N VAL A 181 2.74 -13.53 -0.37
CA VAL A 181 2.29 -13.55 1.03
C VAL A 181 1.22 -14.61 1.26
N LYS A 182 1.63 -15.80 1.66
CA LYS A 182 0.76 -16.96 1.77
C LYS A 182 -0.18 -16.93 2.99
N ASP A 183 0.27 -16.36 4.08
CA ASP A 183 -0.47 -16.31 5.35
C ASP A 183 -0.46 -14.90 5.96
N PHE A 184 -1.00 -14.74 7.16
CA PHE A 184 -1.04 -13.47 7.89
C PHE A 184 0.12 -13.30 8.87
N ASN A 185 1.26 -13.96 8.63
CA ASN A 185 2.45 -13.82 9.48
C ASN A 185 3.22 -12.54 9.14
N PHE A 186 2.79 -11.42 9.71
CA PHE A 186 3.40 -10.10 9.52
C PHE A 186 4.91 -10.10 9.85
N ASP A 187 5.29 -10.75 10.94
CA ASP A 187 6.69 -10.72 11.41
C ASP A 187 7.62 -11.49 10.47
N ALA A 188 7.14 -12.56 9.84
CA ALA A 188 7.91 -13.30 8.84
C ALA A 188 8.13 -12.44 7.57
N VAL A 189 7.09 -11.73 7.09
CA VAL A 189 7.22 -10.84 5.91
C VAL A 189 8.13 -9.66 6.24
N CYS A 190 8.01 -9.07 7.44
CA CYS A 190 8.89 -7.99 7.89
C CYS A 190 10.35 -8.43 7.98
N ALA A 191 10.62 -9.63 8.49
CA ALA A 191 11.97 -10.21 8.55
C ALA A 191 12.55 -10.46 7.15
N ALA A 192 11.74 -10.98 6.22
CA ALA A 192 12.13 -11.18 4.83
C ALA A 192 12.45 -9.84 4.14
N ALA A 193 11.57 -8.85 4.24
CA ALA A 193 11.78 -7.51 3.68
C ALA A 193 13.06 -6.84 4.23
N ARG A 194 13.33 -6.99 5.52
CA ARG A 194 14.58 -6.50 6.14
C ARG A 194 15.81 -7.19 5.56
N ASN A 195 15.77 -8.50 5.42
CA ASN A 195 16.86 -9.28 4.85
C ASN A 195 17.15 -8.88 3.39
N ASP A 196 16.11 -8.69 2.59
CA ASP A 196 16.24 -8.27 1.19
C ASP A 196 16.89 -6.88 1.09
N TRP A 197 16.49 -5.93 1.94
CA TRP A 197 17.11 -4.62 2.01
C TRP A 197 18.55 -4.67 2.52
N GLU A 198 18.83 -5.49 3.52
CA GLU A 198 20.21 -5.67 4.01
C GLU A 198 21.11 -6.23 2.93
N GLN A 199 20.63 -7.21 2.17
CA GLN A 199 21.36 -7.77 1.03
C GLN A 199 21.59 -6.71 -0.06
N ALA A 200 20.57 -5.92 -0.41
CA ALA A 200 20.71 -4.85 -1.40
C ALA A 200 21.70 -3.76 -0.95
N LEU A 201 21.57 -3.29 0.29
CA LEU A 201 22.42 -2.22 0.85
C LEU A 201 23.87 -2.67 1.05
N SER A 202 24.12 -3.96 1.30
CA SER A 202 25.46 -4.51 1.47
C SER A 202 26.24 -4.69 0.17
N SER A 203 25.65 -4.35 -0.99
CA SER A 203 26.36 -4.32 -2.28
C SER A 203 27.57 -3.37 -2.26
N ILE A 204 27.54 -2.33 -1.44
CA ILE A 204 28.66 -1.40 -1.21
C ILE A 204 28.93 -1.35 0.28
N THR A 205 30.13 -1.78 0.67
CA THR A 205 30.61 -1.70 2.07
C THR A 205 31.60 -0.56 2.20
N VAL A 206 31.40 0.30 3.22
CA VAL A 206 32.30 1.42 3.52
C VAL A 206 32.81 1.30 4.96
N GLU A 207 34.04 1.72 5.16
CA GLU A 207 34.69 1.75 6.47
C GLU A 207 35.17 3.19 6.78
N GLY A 208 35.21 3.53 8.06
CA GLY A 208 35.63 4.86 8.54
C GLY A 208 34.45 5.82 8.72
N GLY A 209 34.78 7.06 9.08
CA GLY A 209 33.77 8.07 9.42
C GLY A 209 33.09 7.83 10.77
N GLY A 210 32.15 8.72 11.13
CA GLY A 210 31.31 8.59 12.32
C GLY A 210 30.03 7.80 12.03
N THR A 211 29.29 7.48 13.08
CA THR A 211 27.98 6.78 12.98
C THR A 211 27.00 7.53 12.07
N ASP A 212 27.01 8.86 12.10
CA ASP A 212 26.10 9.67 11.30
C ASP A 212 26.51 9.70 9.83
N ASP A 213 27.82 9.62 9.52
CA ASP A 213 28.32 9.49 8.14
C ASP A 213 27.87 8.16 7.52
N LEU A 214 27.95 7.06 8.28
CA LEU A 214 27.48 5.75 7.84
C LEU A 214 25.96 5.73 7.63
N LYS A 215 25.18 6.33 8.54
CA LYS A 215 23.73 6.47 8.36
C LYS A 215 23.39 7.26 7.11
N ASN A 216 24.03 8.38 6.90
CA ASN A 216 23.81 9.23 5.72
C ASN A 216 24.13 8.46 4.43
N PHE A 217 25.24 7.73 4.41
CA PHE A 217 25.67 6.94 3.27
C PHE A 217 24.64 5.86 2.91
N TYR A 218 24.26 4.98 3.86
CA TYR A 218 23.31 3.92 3.60
C TYR A 218 21.89 4.42 3.36
N THR A 219 21.50 5.54 3.97
CA THR A 219 20.22 6.20 3.66
C THR A 219 20.21 6.73 2.22
N ALA A 220 21.33 7.28 1.73
CA ALA A 220 21.42 7.73 0.35
C ALA A 220 21.33 6.56 -0.65
N ILE A 221 21.99 5.43 -0.37
CA ILE A 221 21.87 4.22 -1.19
C ILE A 221 20.41 3.70 -1.18
N TYR A 222 19.79 3.64 0.01
CA TYR A 222 18.38 3.26 0.14
C TYR A 222 17.48 4.13 -0.75
N HIS A 223 17.62 5.45 -0.68
CA HIS A 223 16.84 6.37 -1.52
C HIS A 223 17.10 6.16 -3.02
N ALA A 224 18.34 5.87 -3.41
CA ALA A 224 18.67 5.58 -4.80
C ALA A 224 18.04 4.28 -5.33
N MET A 225 17.72 3.33 -4.44
CA MET A 225 17.11 2.05 -4.79
C MET A 225 15.57 2.01 -4.69
N VAL A 226 14.93 3.08 -4.20
CA VAL A 226 13.45 3.14 -4.10
C VAL A 226 12.79 3.16 -5.48
N VAL A 227 13.48 3.68 -6.50
CA VAL A 227 13.03 3.72 -7.90
C VAL A 227 14.16 3.16 -8.77
N PRO A 228 13.85 2.37 -9.81
CA PRO A 228 12.55 2.11 -10.45
C PRO A 228 11.73 1.03 -9.74
N ASN A 229 10.41 1.17 -9.78
CA ASN A 229 9.50 0.17 -9.26
C ASN A 229 9.28 -0.96 -10.28
N VAL A 230 9.07 -2.20 -9.80
CA VAL A 230 8.60 -3.29 -10.64
C VAL A 230 7.14 -3.00 -11.02
N VAL A 231 6.82 -3.06 -12.32
CA VAL A 231 5.49 -2.79 -12.87
C VAL A 231 4.88 -3.96 -13.61
N SER A 232 5.61 -5.08 -13.71
CA SER A 232 5.08 -6.35 -14.21
C SER A 232 4.62 -7.21 -13.05
N ASP A 233 3.53 -7.92 -13.22
CA ASP A 233 3.01 -8.88 -12.25
C ASP A 233 3.85 -10.17 -12.20
N VAL A 234 3.63 -11.02 -11.19
CA VAL A 234 4.36 -12.29 -11.01
C VAL A 234 4.21 -13.26 -12.17
N ASN A 235 3.11 -13.14 -12.94
CA ASN A 235 2.88 -13.92 -14.16
C ASN A 235 3.56 -13.32 -15.41
N GLY A 236 4.27 -12.18 -15.27
CA GLY A 236 4.97 -11.48 -16.34
C GLY A 236 4.08 -10.55 -17.19
N GLU A 237 2.81 -10.40 -16.88
CA GLU A 237 1.95 -9.40 -17.53
C GLU A 237 2.29 -7.99 -17.03
N TYR A 238 2.17 -7.01 -17.92
CA TYR A 238 2.37 -5.59 -17.59
C TYR A 238 1.60 -4.69 -18.54
N ARG A 239 1.26 -3.49 -18.08
CA ARG A 239 0.60 -2.47 -18.91
C ARG A 239 1.63 -1.64 -19.68
N ARG A 240 1.50 -1.60 -21.01
CA ARG A 240 2.33 -0.78 -21.89
C ARG A 240 1.87 0.67 -21.92
N HIS A 241 2.70 1.57 -22.43
CA HIS A 241 2.34 2.98 -22.62
C HIS A 241 1.10 3.20 -23.52
N ASN A 242 0.86 2.33 -24.48
CA ASN A 242 -0.35 2.35 -25.32
C ASN A 242 -1.56 1.68 -24.67
N MET A 243 -1.51 1.41 -23.37
CA MET A 243 -2.54 0.76 -22.55
C MET A 243 -2.79 -0.71 -22.85
N GLN A 244 -2.14 -1.31 -23.83
CA GLN A 244 -2.24 -2.74 -24.10
C GLN A 244 -1.50 -3.54 -23.01
N ILE A 245 -1.96 -4.74 -22.76
CA ILE A 245 -1.27 -5.67 -21.86
C ILE A 245 -0.18 -6.40 -22.66
N GLY A 246 1.03 -6.37 -22.13
CA GLY A 246 2.18 -7.10 -22.63
C GLY A 246 2.45 -8.32 -21.77
N GLN A 247 3.22 -9.26 -22.33
CA GLN A 247 3.70 -10.46 -21.66
C GLN A 247 5.23 -10.52 -21.76
N LEU A 248 5.90 -10.70 -20.63
CA LEU A 248 7.34 -10.92 -20.56
C LEU A 248 7.68 -12.40 -20.66
N PRO A 249 8.87 -12.73 -21.14
CA PRO A 249 9.43 -14.07 -20.97
C PRO A 249 9.56 -14.44 -19.49
N LYS A 250 9.47 -15.73 -19.17
CA LYS A 250 9.61 -16.24 -17.79
C LYS A 250 10.89 -15.73 -17.12
N GLY A 251 10.77 -15.22 -15.90
CA GLY A 251 11.90 -14.75 -15.10
C GLY A 251 12.41 -13.35 -15.49
N LYS A 252 11.68 -12.64 -16.37
CA LYS A 252 11.96 -11.22 -16.66
C LYS A 252 10.98 -10.33 -15.93
N MET A 253 11.45 -9.14 -15.54
CA MET A 253 10.65 -8.09 -14.89
C MET A 253 10.67 -6.83 -15.74
N GLN A 254 9.57 -6.12 -15.75
CA GLN A 254 9.45 -4.77 -16.31
C GLN A 254 9.52 -3.78 -15.16
N TYR A 255 10.38 -2.79 -15.32
CA TYR A 255 10.50 -1.68 -14.37
C TYR A 255 9.84 -0.43 -14.91
N SER A 256 9.45 0.46 -13.99
CA SER A 256 9.01 1.81 -14.32
C SER A 256 10.14 2.62 -14.98
N THR A 257 9.75 3.69 -15.64
CA THR A 257 10.71 4.63 -16.24
C THR A 257 10.93 5.81 -15.30
N PHE A 258 12.02 6.52 -15.51
CA PHE A 258 12.26 7.82 -14.87
C PHE A 258 12.75 8.84 -15.89
N SER A 259 12.72 10.08 -15.43
CA SER A 259 13.29 11.19 -16.17
C SER A 259 14.81 11.06 -16.24
N LEU A 260 15.35 10.82 -17.45
CA LEU A 260 16.78 10.60 -17.63
C LEU A 260 17.60 11.84 -17.30
N TRP A 261 17.02 13.00 -17.40
CA TRP A 261 17.70 14.24 -17.10
C TRP A 261 17.90 14.46 -15.58
N ASP A 262 17.13 13.79 -14.74
CA ASP A 262 17.33 13.77 -13.30
C ASP A 262 18.39 12.74 -12.88
N THR A 263 18.49 11.63 -13.60
CA THR A 263 19.31 10.47 -13.19
C THR A 263 20.71 10.43 -13.78
N PHE A 264 21.00 11.23 -14.83
CA PHE A 264 22.24 11.11 -15.61
C PHE A 264 23.51 11.34 -14.81
N ARG A 265 23.47 12.22 -13.80
CA ARG A 265 24.66 12.71 -13.12
C ARG A 265 25.25 11.73 -12.10
N ALA A 266 24.42 11.14 -11.27
CA ALA A 266 24.87 10.29 -10.17
C ALA A 266 24.23 8.91 -10.18
N TRP A 267 22.90 8.83 -10.37
CA TRP A 267 22.15 7.58 -10.27
C TRP A 267 22.56 6.59 -11.38
N ASN A 268 22.63 7.02 -12.65
CA ASN A 268 23.03 6.15 -13.74
C ASN A 268 24.45 5.57 -13.55
N PRO A 269 25.49 6.34 -13.17
CA PRO A 269 26.79 5.78 -12.81
C PRO A 269 26.74 4.83 -11.61
N LEU A 270 25.96 5.14 -10.56
CA LEU A 270 25.83 4.26 -9.40
C LEU A 270 25.30 2.87 -9.77
N MET A 271 24.33 2.78 -10.70
CA MET A 271 23.73 1.52 -11.12
C MET A 271 24.66 0.65 -12.00
N THR A 272 25.88 1.09 -12.25
CA THR A 272 26.90 0.28 -12.96
C THR A 272 27.84 -0.46 -12.00
N LEU A 273 27.75 -0.20 -10.71
CA LEU A 273 28.51 -0.87 -9.65
C LEU A 273 27.77 -2.11 -9.17
#